data_49813c74888fbc01bcc9f252fe882ae7
#
_entry.id   49813c74888fbc01bcc9f252fe882ae7
#
_cell.length_a   1.000
_cell.length_b   1.000
_cell.length_c   1.000
_cell.angle_alpha   90.00
_cell.angle_beta   90.00
_cell.angle_gamma   90.00
#
_symmetry.space_group_name_H-M   'P 1'
#
loop_
_entity.id
_entity.type
_entity.pdbx_description
1 polymer ?
#
loop_
_entity_poly.entity_id
_entity_poly.type
_entity_poly.pdbx_seq_one_letter_code
_entity_poly.pdbx_strand_id
1 'polypeptide(L)'
;MIISELQSDGRGQYGRRWISEKGNLFVSLFYVKNNLYLTLKQLTNINSFLVKKLLARYYKKKINFKKPNDLLIKKKKICGILQETIDKLDKKYLIVGIGINLIKSPNINNYPTTNLYDLIKKKISKKKVEMDLKQIFENKFKSLINKKK
;
A
#
# COMPACT_ATOMS: atom_id res chain seq x y z
N MET A 1 6.27 -4.48 -10.47
CA MET A 1 5.51 -3.35 -9.93
C MET A 1 4.84 -2.60 -11.07
N ILE A 2 3.54 -2.38 -10.97
CA ILE A 2 2.74 -1.58 -11.91
C ILE A 2 2.25 -0.35 -11.17
N ILE A 3 2.28 0.80 -11.83
CA ILE A 3 1.81 2.09 -11.29
C ILE A 3 0.76 2.63 -12.24
N SER A 4 -0.34 3.16 -11.69
CA SER A 4 -1.35 3.85 -12.49
C SER A 4 -1.55 5.30 -12.00
N GLU A 5 -1.92 6.18 -12.94
CA GLU A 5 -2.26 7.57 -12.62
C GLU A 5 -3.68 7.69 -12.07
N LEU A 6 -4.58 6.89 -12.62
CA LEU A 6 -5.99 6.77 -12.23
C LEU A 6 -6.43 5.32 -12.36
N GLN A 7 -7.43 4.93 -11.60
CA GLN A 7 -8.08 3.64 -11.68
C GLN A 7 -9.56 3.86 -12.04
N SER A 8 -10.01 3.31 -13.14
CA SER A 8 -11.43 3.34 -13.56
C SER A 8 -12.30 2.48 -12.66
N ASP A 9 -11.74 1.34 -12.20
CA ASP A 9 -12.41 0.36 -11.33
C ASP A 9 -11.50 -0.02 -10.16
N GLY A 10 -11.18 0.98 -9.33
CA GLY A 10 -10.35 0.79 -8.14
C GLY A 10 -11.09 -0.06 -7.10
N ARG A 11 -10.44 -1.12 -6.61
CA ARG A 11 -11.02 -2.07 -5.65
C ARG A 11 -10.44 -1.91 -4.27
N GLY A 12 -11.30 -2.02 -3.26
CA GLY A 12 -10.95 -2.16 -1.85
C GLY A 12 -11.39 -3.52 -1.33
N GLN A 13 -11.25 -3.75 -0.02
CA GLN A 13 -11.70 -5.00 0.60
C GLN A 13 -13.23 -5.11 0.64
N TYR A 14 -13.72 -6.34 0.61
CA TYR A 14 -15.16 -6.67 0.71
C TYR A 14 -16.00 -6.00 -0.37
N GLY A 15 -15.50 -5.94 -1.62
CA GLY A 15 -16.22 -5.33 -2.74
C GLY A 15 -16.35 -3.80 -2.69
N ARG A 16 -15.71 -3.14 -1.73
CA ARG A 16 -15.72 -1.67 -1.65
C ARG A 16 -14.95 -1.06 -2.82
N ARG A 17 -15.43 0.05 -3.30
CA ARG A 17 -14.72 0.83 -4.32
C ARG A 17 -13.58 1.63 -3.70
N TRP A 18 -12.42 1.65 -4.36
CA TRP A 18 -11.35 2.59 -4.06
C TRP A 18 -11.49 3.82 -4.96
N ILE A 19 -11.60 5.00 -4.34
CA ILE A 19 -11.67 6.27 -5.07
C ILE A 19 -10.24 6.70 -5.39
N SER A 20 -9.90 6.76 -6.68
CA SER A 20 -8.59 7.22 -7.13
C SER A 20 -8.68 8.65 -7.64
N GLU A 21 -7.78 9.50 -7.15
CA GLU A 21 -7.66 10.88 -7.59
C GLU A 21 -6.26 11.16 -8.12
N LYS A 22 -6.19 11.86 -9.25
CA LYS A 22 -4.91 12.20 -9.90
C LYS A 22 -3.96 12.89 -8.94
N GLY A 23 -2.69 12.46 -8.97
CA GLY A 23 -1.63 12.94 -8.10
C GLY A 23 -1.39 12.08 -6.85
N ASN A 24 -2.32 11.20 -6.49
CA ASN A 24 -2.11 10.18 -5.48
C ASN A 24 -1.33 8.99 -6.05
N LEU A 25 -0.86 8.09 -5.20
CA LEU A 25 -0.07 6.93 -5.60
C LEU A 25 -0.93 5.67 -5.59
N PHE A 26 -0.96 4.97 -6.73
CA PHE A 26 -1.62 3.67 -6.90
C PHE A 26 -0.62 2.68 -7.49
N VAL A 27 -0.32 1.63 -6.72
CA VAL A 27 0.70 0.63 -7.06
C VAL A 27 0.15 -0.77 -6.88
N SER A 28 0.49 -1.67 -7.79
CA SER A 28 0.32 -3.11 -7.64
C SER A 28 1.68 -3.81 -7.70
N LEU A 29 1.97 -4.62 -6.69
CA LEU A 29 3.17 -5.45 -6.60
C LEU A 29 2.78 -6.91 -6.78
N PHE A 30 3.62 -7.69 -7.45
CA PHE A 30 3.38 -9.10 -7.78
C PHE A 30 4.52 -9.96 -7.28
N TYR A 31 4.20 -11.07 -6.59
CA TYR A 31 5.16 -12.03 -6.07
C TYR A 31 4.67 -13.45 -6.29
N VAL A 32 5.59 -14.37 -6.55
CA VAL A 32 5.26 -15.81 -6.54
C VAL A 32 5.08 -16.26 -5.10
N LYS A 33 3.83 -16.58 -4.72
CA LYS A 33 3.45 -16.94 -3.35
C LYS A 33 4.07 -18.26 -2.91
N ASN A 34 4.25 -19.22 -3.83
CA ASN A 34 4.87 -20.51 -3.54
C ASN A 34 6.27 -20.38 -2.92
N ASN A 35 6.97 -19.30 -3.21
CA ASN A 35 8.29 -18.99 -2.66
C ASN A 35 8.25 -18.27 -1.31
N LEU A 36 7.05 -17.97 -0.80
CA LEU A 36 6.84 -17.25 0.45
C LEU A 36 6.18 -18.17 1.48
N TYR A 37 6.99 -18.71 2.42
CA TYR A 37 6.53 -19.61 3.50
C TYR A 37 5.83 -18.84 4.63
N LEU A 38 4.91 -17.94 4.28
CA LEU A 38 4.18 -17.10 5.21
C LEU A 38 2.68 -17.22 4.94
N THR A 39 1.89 -17.17 5.99
CA THR A 39 0.43 -17.08 5.86
C THR A 39 0.03 -15.73 5.26
N LEU A 40 -1.17 -15.65 4.70
CA LEU A 40 -1.71 -14.39 4.18
C LEU A 40 -1.80 -13.32 5.28
N LYS A 41 -2.13 -13.70 6.50
CA LYS A 41 -2.16 -12.79 7.67
C LYS A 41 -0.77 -12.21 7.99
N GLN A 42 0.28 -13.04 7.96
CA GLN A 42 1.65 -12.59 8.16
C GLN A 42 2.09 -11.63 7.06
N LEU A 43 1.75 -11.94 5.79
CA LEU A 43 2.03 -11.07 4.65
C LEU A 43 1.31 -9.73 4.75
N THR A 44 0.03 -9.73 5.19
CA THR A 44 -0.73 -8.48 5.43
C THR A 44 -0.03 -7.60 6.48
N ASN A 45 0.42 -8.18 7.58
CA ASN A 45 1.16 -7.43 8.61
C ASN A 45 2.48 -6.87 8.08
N ILE A 46 3.23 -7.65 7.30
CA ILE A 46 4.48 -7.21 6.68
C ILE A 46 4.20 -6.06 5.72
N ASN A 47 3.24 -6.19 4.81
CA ASN A 47 2.89 -5.16 3.85
C ASN A 47 2.50 -3.85 4.54
N SER A 48 1.66 -3.93 5.57
CA SER A 48 1.24 -2.76 6.35
C SER A 48 2.42 -2.10 7.07
N PHE A 49 3.33 -2.90 7.64
CA PHE A 49 4.55 -2.39 8.26
C PHE A 49 5.46 -1.69 7.26
N LEU A 50 5.65 -2.25 6.05
CA LEU A 50 6.49 -1.66 5.01
C LEU A 50 5.94 -0.32 4.52
N VAL A 51 4.61 -0.23 4.30
CA VAL A 51 3.99 1.04 3.90
C VAL A 51 4.05 2.05 5.05
N LYS A 52 3.85 1.63 6.30
CA LYS A 52 4.05 2.49 7.47
C LYS A 52 5.49 3.02 7.54
N LYS A 53 6.49 2.17 7.28
CA LYS A 53 7.91 2.56 7.21
C LYS A 53 8.18 3.58 6.09
N LEU A 54 7.54 3.40 4.94
CA LEU A 54 7.59 4.37 3.85
C LEU A 54 7.04 5.72 4.28
N LEU A 55 5.81 5.75 4.80
CA LEU A 55 5.15 6.98 5.24
C LEU A 55 5.94 7.71 6.35
N ALA A 56 6.60 6.97 7.23
CA ALA A 56 7.43 7.53 8.30
C ALA A 56 8.69 8.28 7.80
N ARG A 57 9.08 8.10 6.54
CA ARG A 57 10.12 8.92 5.91
C ARG A 57 9.65 10.37 5.72
N TYR A 58 8.35 10.57 5.49
CA TYR A 58 7.73 11.84 5.18
C TYR A 58 6.98 12.47 6.35
N TYR A 59 6.37 11.65 7.21
CA TYR A 59 5.59 12.12 8.37
C TYR A 59 6.14 11.53 9.67
N LYS A 60 6.68 12.38 10.55
CA LYS A 60 7.44 11.97 11.76
C LYS A 60 6.60 11.71 12.99
N LYS A 61 5.26 11.89 12.90
CA LYS A 61 4.36 11.62 14.02
C LYS A 61 3.71 10.23 13.89
N LYS A 62 2.84 9.89 14.84
CA LYS A 62 2.19 8.58 14.95
C LYS A 62 1.37 8.22 13.71
N ILE A 63 1.62 7.04 13.16
CA ILE A 63 0.86 6.39 12.11
C ILE A 63 0.27 5.11 12.70
N ASN A 64 -1.05 4.98 12.67
CA ASN A 64 -1.77 3.84 13.24
C ASN A 64 -2.15 2.86 12.13
N PHE A 65 -2.07 1.57 12.43
CA PHE A 65 -2.63 0.51 11.60
C PHE A 65 -4.06 0.21 12.07
N LYS A 66 -5.03 0.39 11.20
CA LYS A 66 -6.41 -0.06 11.40
C LYS A 66 -6.62 -1.34 10.61
N LYS A 67 -6.72 -2.44 11.33
CA LYS A 67 -6.99 -3.75 10.73
C LYS A 67 -8.28 -3.70 9.90
N PRO A 68 -8.35 -4.46 8.80
CA PRO A 68 -7.30 -5.38 8.34
C PRO A 68 -6.23 -4.72 7.47
N ASN A 69 -6.44 -3.53 6.90
CA ASN A 69 -5.67 -3.08 5.75
C ASN A 69 -5.46 -1.56 5.59
N ASP A 70 -5.83 -0.75 6.60
CA ASP A 70 -5.76 0.70 6.49
C ASP A 70 -4.68 1.31 7.38
N LEU A 71 -4.00 2.34 6.88
CA LEU A 71 -3.16 3.20 7.69
C LEU A 71 -3.84 4.54 7.94
N LEU A 72 -3.82 4.97 9.19
CA LEU A 72 -4.47 6.19 9.65
C LEU A 72 -3.46 7.16 10.26
N ILE A 73 -3.67 8.45 10.00
CA ILE A 73 -3.01 9.56 10.69
C ILE A 73 -4.10 10.46 11.28
N LYS A 74 -4.01 10.77 12.57
CA LYS A 74 -5.04 11.54 13.30
C LYS A 74 -6.45 10.98 13.06
N LYS A 75 -6.62 9.66 13.13
CA LYS A 75 -7.87 8.92 12.88
C LYS A 75 -8.44 9.04 11.45
N LYS A 76 -7.71 9.65 10.51
CA LYS A 76 -8.10 9.79 9.09
C LYS A 76 -7.29 8.84 8.22
N LYS A 77 -7.94 8.19 7.25
CA LYS A 77 -7.30 7.24 6.34
C LYS A 77 -6.37 7.96 5.38
N ILE A 78 -5.12 7.51 5.32
CA ILE A 78 -4.11 7.99 4.38
C ILE A 78 -3.74 6.94 3.34
N CYS A 79 -3.89 5.66 3.68
CA CYS A 79 -3.52 4.56 2.81
C CYS A 79 -4.46 3.38 3.00
N GLY A 80 -4.74 2.69 1.90
CA GLY A 80 -5.36 1.36 1.88
C GLY A 80 -4.45 0.36 1.20
N ILE A 81 -4.45 -0.88 1.71
CA ILE A 81 -3.65 -1.98 1.17
C ILE A 81 -4.60 -3.14 0.87
N LEU A 82 -4.69 -3.53 -0.41
CA LEU A 82 -5.47 -4.70 -0.82
C LEU A 82 -4.51 -5.85 -1.13
N GLN A 83 -4.75 -7.00 -0.51
CA GLN A 83 -3.96 -8.20 -0.75
C GLN A 83 -4.86 -9.29 -1.32
N GLU A 84 -4.48 -9.81 -2.46
CA GLU A 84 -5.19 -10.87 -3.17
C GLU A 84 -4.23 -11.97 -3.58
N THR A 85 -4.76 -13.19 -3.77
CA THR A 85 -4.00 -14.27 -4.40
C THR A 85 -4.74 -14.75 -5.62
N ILE A 86 -3.97 -15.10 -6.66
CA ILE A 86 -4.48 -15.72 -7.87
C ILE A 86 -3.67 -16.98 -8.18
N ASP A 87 -4.35 -18.00 -8.66
CA ASP A 87 -3.72 -19.22 -9.16
C ASP A 87 -3.66 -19.14 -10.69
N LYS A 88 -2.47 -19.35 -11.26
CA LYS A 88 -2.25 -19.36 -12.71
C LYS A 88 -1.06 -20.26 -13.05
N LEU A 89 -1.23 -21.18 -14.00
CA LEU A 89 -0.17 -22.07 -14.50
C LEU A 89 0.59 -22.76 -13.34
N ASP A 90 -0.13 -23.46 -12.48
CA ASP A 90 0.39 -24.19 -11.30
C ASP A 90 1.17 -23.34 -10.29
N LYS A 91 1.07 -22.03 -10.40
CA LYS A 91 1.67 -21.08 -9.47
C LYS A 91 0.63 -20.22 -8.80
N LYS A 92 0.82 -20.03 -7.50
CA LYS A 92 0.06 -19.05 -6.74
C LYS A 92 0.81 -17.71 -6.68
N TYR A 93 0.14 -16.65 -7.09
CA TYR A 93 0.70 -15.30 -7.04
C TYR A 93 0.04 -14.50 -5.92
N LEU A 94 0.85 -13.71 -5.23
CA LEU A 94 0.42 -12.68 -4.30
C LEU A 94 0.40 -11.34 -5.05
N ILE A 95 -0.74 -10.67 -5.01
CA ILE A 95 -0.90 -9.30 -5.52
C ILE A 95 -1.10 -8.38 -4.31
N VAL A 96 -0.32 -7.31 -4.25
CA VAL A 96 -0.43 -6.29 -3.19
C VAL A 96 -0.74 -4.96 -3.85
N GLY A 97 -2.01 -4.55 -3.79
CA GLY A 97 -2.46 -3.22 -4.18
C GLY A 97 -2.25 -2.21 -3.05
N ILE A 98 -1.66 -1.07 -3.35
CA ILE A 98 -1.38 0.00 -2.39
C ILE A 98 -1.88 1.32 -2.97
N GLY A 99 -2.82 1.96 -2.26
CA GLY A 99 -3.27 3.31 -2.55
C GLY A 99 -2.84 4.26 -1.44
N ILE A 100 -2.11 5.31 -1.78
CA ILE A 100 -1.66 6.35 -0.82
C ILE A 100 -2.15 7.71 -1.27
N ASN A 101 -2.82 8.41 -0.37
CA ASN A 101 -3.23 9.79 -0.57
C ASN A 101 -2.02 10.71 -0.39
N LEU A 102 -1.43 11.18 -1.49
CA LEU A 102 -0.28 12.09 -1.44
C LEU A 102 -0.71 13.55 -1.39
N ILE A 103 -1.60 13.96 -2.29
CA ILE A 103 -1.99 15.37 -2.48
C ILE A 103 -3.49 15.62 -2.38
N LYS A 104 -4.31 14.60 -2.55
CA LYS A 104 -5.77 14.70 -2.46
C LYS A 104 -6.35 13.69 -1.48
N SER A 105 -7.45 14.08 -0.84
CA SER A 105 -8.19 13.25 0.11
C SER A 105 -9.58 13.01 -0.46
N PRO A 106 -9.92 11.80 -0.92
CA PRO A 106 -11.26 11.53 -1.42
C PRO A 106 -12.30 11.72 -0.30
N ASN A 107 -13.42 12.33 -0.62
CA ASN A 107 -14.54 12.43 0.30
C ASN A 107 -15.27 11.09 0.35
N ILE A 108 -15.27 10.44 1.50
CA ILE A 108 -15.95 9.15 1.73
C ILE A 108 -16.89 9.33 2.90
N ASN A 109 -18.19 9.10 2.66
CA ASN A 109 -19.21 9.20 3.72
C ASN A 109 -18.85 8.30 4.91
N ASN A 110 -18.89 8.87 6.10
CA ASN A 110 -18.61 8.20 7.39
C ASN A 110 -17.20 7.60 7.52
N TYR A 111 -16.27 7.95 6.62
CA TYR A 111 -14.90 7.47 6.71
C TYR A 111 -13.88 8.58 6.37
N PRO A 112 -13.43 9.35 7.38
CA PRO A 112 -12.59 10.50 7.15
C PRO A 112 -11.23 10.11 6.55
N THR A 113 -10.79 10.87 5.55
CA THR A 113 -9.52 10.70 4.85
C THR A 113 -8.60 11.88 5.04
N THR A 114 -7.32 11.69 4.77
CA THR A 114 -6.28 12.72 4.77
C THR A 114 -5.25 12.41 3.69
N ASN A 115 -4.37 13.36 3.41
CA ASN A 115 -3.24 13.20 2.48
C ASN A 115 -1.95 13.76 3.09
N LEU A 116 -0.81 13.38 2.53
CA LEU A 116 0.49 13.82 3.04
C LEU A 116 0.70 15.34 2.90
N TYR A 117 0.27 15.92 1.77
CA TYR A 117 0.44 17.36 1.53
C TYR A 117 -0.23 18.20 2.62
N ASP A 118 -1.47 17.88 2.98
CA ASP A 118 -2.19 18.61 4.05
C ASP A 118 -1.54 18.44 5.42
N LEU A 119 -0.91 17.31 5.67
CA LEU A 119 -0.29 17.01 6.96
C LEU A 119 1.05 17.69 7.15
N ILE A 120 1.85 17.82 6.09
CA ILE A 120 3.22 18.36 6.18
C ILE A 120 3.37 19.75 5.53
N LYS A 121 2.35 20.20 4.79
CA LYS A 121 2.34 21.50 4.08
C LYS A 121 3.54 21.69 3.14
N LYS A 122 4.05 20.58 2.58
CA LYS A 122 5.19 20.58 1.68
C LYS A 122 4.90 19.66 0.49
N LYS A 123 5.27 20.12 -0.72
CA LYS A 123 5.16 19.32 -1.95
C LYS A 123 6.05 18.08 -1.85
N ILE A 124 5.48 16.93 -2.19
CA ILE A 124 6.17 15.64 -2.20
C ILE A 124 6.31 15.19 -3.65
N SER A 125 7.50 14.74 -4.01
CA SER A 125 7.71 14.10 -5.31
C SER A 125 7.08 12.71 -5.31
N LYS A 126 6.01 12.52 -6.09
CA LYS A 126 5.38 11.21 -6.31
C LYS A 126 6.42 10.20 -6.78
N LYS A 127 7.29 10.58 -7.73
CA LYS A 127 8.37 9.73 -8.24
C LYS A 127 9.32 9.25 -7.15
N LYS A 128 9.66 10.13 -6.20
CA LYS A 128 10.49 9.73 -5.06
C LYS A 128 9.78 8.73 -4.16
N VAL A 129 8.49 8.91 -3.89
CA VAL A 129 7.69 7.97 -3.08
C VAL A 129 7.61 6.60 -3.77
N GLU A 130 7.43 6.58 -5.09
CA GLU A 130 7.44 5.34 -5.90
C GLU A 130 8.76 4.59 -5.76
N MET A 131 9.90 5.29 -5.91
CA MET A 131 11.23 4.70 -5.78
C MET A 131 11.49 4.16 -4.37
N ASP A 132 11.14 4.94 -3.35
CA ASP A 132 11.28 4.54 -1.94
C ASP A 132 10.42 3.31 -1.62
N LEU A 133 9.18 3.26 -2.13
CA LEU A 133 8.28 2.11 -1.97
C LEU A 133 8.88 0.87 -2.64
N LYS A 134 9.29 0.99 -3.89
CA LYS A 134 9.93 -0.10 -4.64
C LYS A 134 11.11 -0.68 -3.86
N GLN A 135 12.03 0.17 -3.43
CA GLN A 135 13.22 -0.24 -2.69
C GLN A 135 12.89 -0.97 -1.38
N ILE A 136 11.95 -0.41 -0.58
CA ILE A 136 11.54 -1.01 0.70
C ILE A 136 10.96 -2.41 0.49
N PHE A 137 10.07 -2.56 -0.48
CA PHE A 137 9.42 -3.84 -0.77
C PHE A 137 10.38 -4.86 -1.38
N GLU A 138 11.19 -4.48 -2.38
CA GLU A 138 12.17 -5.37 -3.00
C GLU A 138 13.16 -5.92 -1.98
N ASN A 139 13.73 -5.07 -1.13
CA ASN A 139 14.68 -5.49 -0.11
C ASN A 139 14.05 -6.51 0.85
N LYS A 140 12.81 -6.25 1.30
CA LYS A 140 12.12 -7.17 2.21
C LYS A 140 11.78 -8.49 1.55
N PHE A 141 11.18 -8.46 0.36
CA PHE A 141 10.75 -9.69 -0.30
C PHE A 141 11.93 -10.53 -0.80
N LYS A 142 13.03 -9.91 -1.29
CA LYS A 142 14.29 -10.62 -1.56
C LYS A 142 14.79 -11.36 -0.30
N SER A 143 14.78 -10.71 0.86
CA SER A 143 15.21 -11.36 2.10
C SER A 143 14.29 -12.49 2.54
N LEU A 144 12.97 -12.43 2.24
CA LEU A 144 12.03 -13.49 2.56
C LEU A 144 12.19 -14.72 1.67
N ILE A 145 12.53 -14.50 0.40
CA ILE A 145 12.77 -15.58 -0.58
C ILE A 145 14.10 -16.27 -0.30
N ASN A 146 15.15 -15.51 0.03
CA ASN A 146 16.52 -16.03 0.22
C ASN A 146 16.74 -16.72 1.57
N LYS A 147 15.83 -16.59 2.53
CA LYS A 147 15.93 -17.33 3.83
C LYS A 147 15.76 -18.85 3.70
N LYS A 148 15.74 -19.37 2.50
CA LYS A 148 15.56 -20.77 2.15
C LYS A 148 16.86 -21.56 1.89
N LYS A 149 18.00 -20.88 1.91
CA LYS A 149 19.31 -21.53 1.73
C LYS A 149 19.97 -21.82 3.06
#